data_3bd53e75d0a87371ce7e120aca3c3ad9
#
_entry.id   3bd53e75d0a87371ce7e120aca3c3ad9
#
_cell.length_a   1.000
_cell.length_b   1.000
_cell.length_c   1.000
_cell.angle_alpha   90.00
_cell.angle_beta   90.00
_cell.angle_gamma   90.00
#
_symmetry.space_group_name_H-M   'P 1'
#
loop_
_entity.id
_entity.type
_entity.pdbx_description
1 polymer ?
#
loop_
_entity_poly.entity_id
_entity_poly.type
_entity_poly.pdbx_seq_one_letter_code
_entity_poly.pdbx_strand_id
1 'polypeptide(L)'
;MDKIQERSDEIDAAVADIRAIEQRNGITRSSLAKIRQRLIRLAARIDLFSAQDFPPPAPGGKRHSCLYRLAEDADHRYALYANSSLGGHHTPAHNHTTWAVIVGVTGEELNRFYDRTAEGGVREKGQHLVRQGSGVSFMPEDLHSIHIDAPLLNFHMYGLALEQLQRREFYRPDTRAWEVFPPHSDIREARPGRA
;
A
#
# COMPACT_ATOMS: atom_id res chain seq x y z
N MET A 1 -16.05 -13.07 20.40
CA MET A 1 -16.27 -11.94 19.48
C MET A 1 -16.22 -12.52 18.09
N ASP A 2 -17.06 -12.07 17.18
CA ASP A 2 -16.98 -12.51 15.78
C ASP A 2 -15.66 -11.98 15.18
N LYS A 3 -14.96 -12.79 14.40
CA LYS A 3 -13.70 -12.43 13.72
C LYS A 3 -13.81 -11.13 12.92
N ILE A 4 -14.96 -10.90 12.28
CA ILE A 4 -15.20 -9.68 11.48
C ILE A 4 -15.22 -8.44 12.37
N GLN A 5 -15.92 -8.52 13.52
CA GLN A 5 -15.97 -7.41 14.46
C GLN A 5 -14.61 -7.15 15.10
N GLU A 6 -13.90 -8.19 15.52
CA GLU A 6 -12.56 -8.04 16.09
C GLU A 6 -11.58 -7.41 15.08
N ARG A 7 -11.65 -7.83 13.81
CA ARG A 7 -10.87 -7.23 12.72
C ARG A 7 -11.18 -5.74 12.57
N SER A 8 -12.46 -5.38 12.57
CA SER A 8 -12.90 -3.98 12.45
C SER A 8 -12.35 -3.15 13.61
N ASP A 9 -12.49 -3.62 14.84
CA ASP A 9 -12.02 -2.91 16.02
C ASP A 9 -10.50 -2.69 16.00
N GLU A 10 -9.72 -3.70 15.58
CA GLU A 10 -8.26 -3.59 15.44
C GLU A 10 -7.84 -2.61 14.33
N ILE A 11 -8.57 -2.58 13.20
CA ILE A 11 -8.34 -1.63 12.11
C ILE A 11 -8.66 -0.21 12.60
N ASP A 12 -9.80 0.01 13.24
CA ASP A 12 -10.24 1.31 13.74
C ASP A 12 -9.25 1.87 14.78
N ALA A 13 -8.79 1.02 15.70
CA ALA A 13 -7.75 1.37 16.66
C ALA A 13 -6.43 1.75 15.97
N ALA A 14 -6.04 0.99 14.93
CA ALA A 14 -4.82 1.29 14.17
C ALA A 14 -4.91 2.64 13.44
N VAL A 15 -6.02 2.90 12.77
CA VAL A 15 -6.25 4.16 12.05
C VAL A 15 -6.33 5.35 13.02
N ALA A 16 -6.98 5.20 14.18
CA ALA A 16 -7.01 6.22 15.21
C ALA A 16 -5.59 6.59 15.72
N ASP A 17 -4.75 5.58 16.01
CA ASP A 17 -3.35 5.79 16.41
C ASP A 17 -2.55 6.51 15.30
N ILE A 18 -2.73 6.12 14.04
CA ILE A 18 -2.03 6.70 12.89
C ILE A 18 -2.44 8.16 12.70
N ARG A 19 -3.74 8.46 12.81
CA ARG A 19 -4.25 9.83 12.77
C ARG A 19 -3.63 10.68 13.87
N ALA A 20 -3.55 10.17 15.10
CA ALA A 20 -2.93 10.85 16.22
C ALA A 20 -1.41 11.07 16.02
N ILE A 21 -0.70 10.15 15.34
CA ILE A 21 0.72 10.34 15.00
C ILE A 21 0.87 11.50 14.01
N GLU A 22 0.07 11.53 12.94
CA GLU A 22 0.11 12.61 11.96
C GLU A 22 -0.26 13.97 12.57
N GLN A 23 -1.34 14.05 13.33
CA GLN A 23 -1.79 15.29 13.96
C GLN A 23 -0.74 15.90 14.89
N ARG A 24 -0.01 15.07 15.65
CA ARG A 24 1.02 15.55 16.58
C ARG A 24 2.34 15.93 15.93
N ASN A 25 2.73 15.24 14.84
CA ASN A 25 4.10 15.31 14.31
C ASN A 25 4.16 15.82 12.87
N GLY A 26 3.01 16.03 12.20
CA GLY A 26 2.96 16.23 10.75
C GLY A 26 3.47 15.01 9.99
N ILE A 27 3.59 15.13 8.67
CA ILE A 27 4.17 14.08 7.82
C ILE A 27 5.67 14.32 7.67
N THR A 28 6.44 13.48 8.30
CA THR A 28 7.90 13.45 8.31
C THR A 28 8.40 12.01 8.18
N ARG A 29 9.66 11.79 7.83
CA ARG A 29 10.27 10.44 7.84
C ARG A 29 10.11 9.76 9.20
N SER A 30 10.22 10.52 10.30
CA SER A 30 10.08 10.00 11.67
C SER A 30 8.64 9.58 11.98
N SER A 31 7.64 10.42 11.63
CA SER A 31 6.22 10.05 11.82
C SER A 31 5.82 8.87 10.96
N LEU A 32 6.28 8.80 9.70
CA LEU A 32 6.05 7.64 8.83
C LEU A 32 6.68 6.35 9.38
N ALA A 33 7.84 6.43 10.03
CA ALA A 33 8.42 5.27 10.72
C ALA A 33 7.53 4.78 11.88
N LYS A 34 6.90 5.69 12.64
CA LYS A 34 5.94 5.34 13.70
C LYS A 34 4.65 4.72 13.12
N ILE A 35 4.12 5.29 12.03
CA ILE A 35 2.96 4.76 11.30
C ILE A 35 3.27 3.34 10.81
N ARG A 36 4.42 3.14 10.18
CA ARG A 36 4.87 1.81 9.74
C ARG A 36 4.91 0.80 10.89
N GLN A 37 5.47 1.16 12.04
CA GLN A 37 5.49 0.28 13.21
C GLN A 37 4.10 -0.06 13.73
N ARG A 38 3.15 0.89 13.68
CA ARG A 38 1.76 0.62 14.05
C ARG A 38 1.09 -0.36 13.11
N LEU A 39 1.31 -0.20 11.79
CA LEU A 39 0.78 -1.11 10.78
C LEU A 39 1.42 -2.50 10.84
N ILE A 40 2.72 -2.61 11.15
CA ILE A 40 3.38 -3.91 11.37
C ILE A 40 2.71 -4.66 12.52
N ARG A 41 2.32 -3.97 13.61
CA ARG A 41 1.58 -4.61 14.71
C ARG A 41 0.18 -5.07 14.29
N LEU A 42 -0.53 -4.32 13.44
CA LEU A 42 -1.79 -4.76 12.87
C LEU A 42 -1.59 -5.98 11.97
N ALA A 43 -0.60 -5.96 11.08
CA ALA A 43 -0.26 -7.04 10.16
C ALA A 43 0.19 -8.33 10.87
N ALA A 44 0.67 -8.25 12.11
CA ALA A 44 1.03 -9.40 12.93
C ALA A 44 -0.20 -10.23 13.38
N ARG A 45 -1.41 -9.66 13.31
CA ARG A 45 -2.67 -10.37 13.59
C ARG A 45 -3.09 -11.25 12.39
N ILE A 46 -2.24 -12.21 12.04
CA ILE A 46 -2.49 -13.13 10.91
C ILE A 46 -3.76 -13.99 11.09
N ASP A 47 -4.23 -14.14 12.32
CA ASP A 47 -5.51 -14.74 12.66
C ASP A 47 -6.71 -13.96 12.10
N LEU A 48 -6.57 -12.64 11.95
CA LEU A 48 -7.60 -11.75 11.43
C LEU A 48 -7.48 -11.50 9.92
N PHE A 49 -6.29 -11.71 9.33
CA PHE A 49 -6.02 -11.37 7.94
C PHE A 49 -5.42 -12.55 7.19
N SER A 50 -6.17 -13.10 6.24
CA SER A 50 -5.75 -14.24 5.43
C SER A 50 -6.19 -14.12 3.97
N ALA A 51 -5.58 -14.91 3.08
CA ALA A 51 -6.02 -15.00 1.68
C ALA A 51 -7.44 -15.60 1.54
N GLN A 52 -7.98 -16.25 2.56
CA GLN A 52 -9.37 -16.70 2.58
C GLN A 52 -10.35 -15.55 2.82
N ASP A 53 -9.95 -14.59 3.67
CA ASP A 53 -10.74 -13.37 3.93
C ASP A 53 -10.63 -12.36 2.78
N PHE A 54 -9.46 -12.31 2.14
CA PHE A 54 -9.12 -11.39 1.05
C PHE A 54 -8.55 -12.18 -0.14
N PRO A 55 -9.39 -12.93 -0.89
CA PRO A 55 -8.90 -13.79 -1.95
C PRO A 55 -8.22 -13.00 -3.10
N PRO A 56 -7.09 -13.49 -3.64
CA PRO A 56 -6.50 -12.92 -4.84
C PRO A 56 -7.45 -13.08 -6.04
N PRO A 57 -7.13 -12.48 -7.20
CA PRO A 57 -7.90 -12.70 -8.43
C PRO A 57 -7.90 -14.19 -8.81
N ALA A 58 -8.89 -14.60 -9.63
CA ALA A 58 -8.88 -15.94 -10.20
C ALA A 58 -7.63 -16.14 -11.08
N PRO A 59 -6.94 -17.28 -10.96
CA PRO A 59 -5.80 -17.61 -11.81
C PRO A 59 -6.16 -17.58 -13.31
N GLY A 60 -5.20 -17.17 -14.17
CA GLY A 60 -5.39 -17.12 -15.63
C GLY A 60 -6.15 -15.87 -16.12
N GLY A 61 -6.60 -14.99 -15.24
CA GLY A 61 -7.18 -13.70 -15.60
C GLY A 61 -6.12 -12.63 -15.96
N LYS A 62 -6.60 -11.46 -16.41
CA LYS A 62 -5.72 -10.31 -16.71
C LYS A 62 -5.17 -9.61 -15.47
N ARG A 63 -5.72 -9.87 -14.30
CA ARG A 63 -5.37 -9.22 -13.05
C ARG A 63 -4.45 -10.11 -12.25
N HIS A 64 -3.44 -9.50 -11.65
CA HIS A 64 -2.51 -10.18 -10.76
C HIS A 64 -2.78 -9.91 -9.27
N SER A 65 -3.51 -8.85 -8.95
CA SER A 65 -3.85 -8.49 -7.57
C SER A 65 -5.26 -7.91 -7.44
N CYS A 66 -5.80 -7.96 -6.22
CA CYS A 66 -7.03 -7.30 -5.79
C CYS A 66 -6.72 -6.40 -4.61
N LEU A 67 -7.28 -5.19 -4.62
CA LEU A 67 -7.26 -4.28 -3.48
C LEU A 67 -8.60 -4.35 -2.74
N TYR A 68 -8.54 -4.51 -1.42
CA TYR A 68 -9.69 -4.51 -0.52
C TYR A 68 -9.59 -3.31 0.39
N ARG A 69 -10.56 -2.42 0.36
CA ARG A 69 -10.61 -1.25 1.25
C ARG A 69 -10.99 -1.70 2.65
N LEU A 70 -10.08 -1.51 3.60
CA LEU A 70 -10.25 -1.86 5.01
C LEU A 70 -10.67 -0.66 5.85
N ALA A 71 -10.17 0.55 5.52
CA ALA A 71 -10.54 1.80 6.16
C ALA A 71 -10.37 2.99 5.20
N GLU A 72 -11.14 4.03 5.44
CA GLU A 72 -11.05 5.33 4.77
C GLU A 72 -11.94 6.31 5.54
N ASP A 73 -11.43 7.50 5.85
CA ASP A 73 -12.21 8.56 6.47
C ASP A 73 -13.19 9.22 5.46
N ALA A 74 -14.17 9.96 5.94
CA ALA A 74 -15.18 10.60 5.10
C ALA A 74 -14.60 11.65 4.12
N ASP A 75 -13.43 12.20 4.44
CA ASP A 75 -12.65 13.11 3.59
C ASP A 75 -11.64 12.40 2.68
N HIS A 76 -11.78 11.07 2.53
CA HIS A 76 -10.91 10.20 1.75
C HIS A 76 -9.46 10.08 2.27
N ARG A 77 -9.18 10.50 3.49
CA ARG A 77 -7.86 10.34 4.12
C ARG A 77 -7.74 8.99 4.83
N TYR A 78 -6.51 8.66 5.22
CA TYR A 78 -6.17 7.45 5.96
C TYR A 78 -6.72 6.18 5.33
N ALA A 79 -6.58 6.07 4.02
CA ALA A 79 -7.08 4.91 3.27
C ALA A 79 -6.16 3.70 3.45
N LEU A 80 -6.68 2.64 4.07
CA LEU A 80 -5.99 1.38 4.28
C LEU A 80 -6.57 0.30 3.37
N TYR A 81 -5.69 -0.38 2.66
CA TYR A 81 -6.04 -1.47 1.76
C TYR A 81 -5.30 -2.76 2.12
N ALA A 82 -5.98 -3.91 1.99
CA ALA A 82 -5.31 -5.19 1.82
C ALA A 82 -5.08 -5.43 0.33
N ASN A 83 -3.83 -5.62 -0.07
CA ASN A 83 -3.45 -6.04 -1.41
C ASN A 83 -3.20 -7.54 -1.40
N SER A 84 -4.02 -8.29 -2.13
CA SER A 84 -3.91 -9.73 -2.28
C SER A 84 -3.51 -10.08 -3.71
N SER A 85 -2.36 -10.70 -3.88
CA SER A 85 -1.71 -10.96 -5.17
C SER A 85 -1.46 -12.43 -5.42
N LEU A 86 -1.55 -12.81 -6.70
CA LEU A 86 -1.08 -14.12 -7.21
C LEU A 86 0.43 -14.17 -7.44
N GLY A 87 1.10 -13.00 -7.46
CA GLY A 87 2.48 -12.88 -7.92
C GLY A 87 2.63 -12.78 -9.44
N GLY A 88 3.87 -12.85 -9.92
CA GLY A 88 4.21 -12.81 -11.34
C GLY A 88 4.01 -11.43 -11.98
N HIS A 89 4.13 -10.32 -11.24
CA HIS A 89 4.00 -8.98 -11.79
C HIS A 89 4.87 -7.94 -11.10
N HIS A 90 5.09 -6.84 -11.80
CA HIS A 90 5.83 -5.70 -11.28
C HIS A 90 5.19 -4.39 -11.75
N THR A 91 5.43 -3.31 -10.99
CA THR A 91 5.07 -1.94 -11.38
C THR A 91 6.31 -1.19 -11.85
N PRO A 92 6.19 -0.21 -12.75
CA PRO A 92 7.27 0.71 -13.06
C PRO A 92 7.62 1.58 -11.84
N ALA A 93 8.76 2.29 -11.92
CA ALA A 93 9.09 3.31 -10.93
C ALA A 93 8.03 4.42 -10.93
N HIS A 94 7.43 4.70 -9.77
CA HIS A 94 6.30 5.63 -9.62
C HIS A 94 6.32 6.34 -8.27
N ASN A 95 5.57 7.44 -8.16
CA ASN A 95 5.28 8.13 -6.91
C ASN A 95 3.80 7.94 -6.49
N HIS A 96 3.46 8.47 -5.31
CA HIS A 96 2.09 8.40 -4.80
C HIS A 96 1.40 9.77 -4.70
N THR A 97 2.13 10.89 -4.79
CA THR A 97 1.63 12.27 -4.55
C THR A 97 0.99 12.48 -3.17
N THR A 98 1.02 11.46 -2.33
CA THR A 98 0.67 11.45 -0.92
C THR A 98 1.65 10.54 -0.18
N TRP A 99 1.70 10.58 1.15
CA TRP A 99 2.50 9.61 1.87
C TRP A 99 1.92 8.20 1.73
N ALA A 100 2.79 7.20 1.77
CA ALA A 100 2.38 5.79 1.74
C ALA A 100 3.22 4.94 2.69
N VAL A 101 2.61 3.87 3.20
CA VAL A 101 3.26 2.84 4.00
C VAL A 101 2.79 1.48 3.51
N ILE A 102 3.75 0.58 3.25
CA ILE A 102 3.49 -0.81 2.86
C ILE A 102 4.09 -1.71 3.92
N VAL A 103 3.31 -2.69 4.41
CA VAL A 103 3.77 -3.69 5.37
C VAL A 103 3.32 -5.10 4.98
N GLY A 104 4.17 -6.09 5.21
CA GLY A 104 3.87 -7.49 4.88
C GLY A 104 2.98 -8.16 5.92
N VAL A 105 1.96 -8.88 5.45
CA VAL A 105 1.14 -9.83 6.25
C VAL A 105 1.64 -11.24 5.97
N THR A 106 1.60 -11.69 4.71
CA THR A 106 2.17 -12.98 4.26
C THR A 106 2.81 -12.83 2.90
N GLY A 107 3.79 -13.67 2.58
CA GLY A 107 4.56 -13.58 1.33
C GLY A 107 5.58 -12.46 1.33
N GLU A 108 6.09 -12.11 0.16
CA GLU A 108 7.19 -11.17 -0.01
C GLU A 108 6.94 -10.23 -1.19
N GLU A 109 7.29 -8.95 -0.99
CA GLU A 109 7.24 -7.90 -2.00
C GLU A 109 8.58 -7.17 -2.03
N LEU A 110 9.29 -7.18 -3.15
CA LEU A 110 10.50 -6.41 -3.32
C LEU A 110 10.16 -5.00 -3.77
N ASN A 111 10.54 -4.02 -2.96
CA ASN A 111 10.48 -2.61 -3.29
C ASN A 111 11.86 -2.12 -3.71
N ARG A 112 12.00 -1.54 -4.91
CA ARG A 112 13.21 -0.84 -5.36
C ARG A 112 12.97 0.66 -5.31
N PHE A 113 13.94 1.41 -4.85
CA PHE A 113 13.87 2.86 -4.66
C PHE A 113 14.69 3.57 -5.72
N TYR A 114 14.22 4.73 -6.15
CA TYR A 114 14.84 5.49 -7.23
C TYR A 114 14.97 6.97 -6.89
N ASP A 115 15.97 7.62 -7.52
CA ASP A 115 16.06 9.05 -7.66
C ASP A 115 15.75 9.44 -9.11
N ARG A 116 15.17 10.63 -9.34
CA ARG A 116 15.12 11.24 -10.67
C ARG A 116 16.53 11.66 -11.06
N THR A 117 16.91 11.43 -12.32
CA THR A 117 18.16 11.95 -12.86
C THR A 117 17.96 13.35 -13.46
N ALA A 118 19.06 14.08 -13.68
CA ALA A 118 19.01 15.40 -14.31
C ALA A 118 18.45 15.35 -15.75
N GLU A 119 18.63 14.20 -16.41
CA GLU A 119 18.14 13.94 -17.77
C GLU A 119 16.66 13.49 -17.79
N GLY A 120 15.96 13.53 -16.64
CA GLY A 120 14.55 13.19 -16.54
C GLY A 120 14.25 11.69 -16.41
N GLY A 121 15.28 10.84 -16.31
CA GLY A 121 15.15 9.39 -16.08
C GLY A 121 15.08 9.02 -14.60
N VAL A 122 15.31 7.73 -14.32
CA VAL A 122 15.39 7.18 -12.95
C VAL A 122 16.69 6.41 -12.75
N ARG A 123 17.24 6.49 -11.53
CA ARG A 123 18.40 5.72 -11.08
C ARG A 123 18.05 4.98 -9.79
N GLU A 124 18.21 3.67 -9.78
CA GLU A 124 18.02 2.88 -8.57
C GLU A 124 19.05 3.29 -7.50
N LYS A 125 18.59 3.46 -6.26
CA LYS A 125 19.41 3.84 -5.10
C LYS A 125 19.37 2.82 -3.97
N GLY A 126 18.56 1.78 -4.09
CA GLY A 126 18.46 0.73 -3.09
C GLY A 126 17.17 -0.07 -3.21
N GLN A 127 17.07 -1.08 -2.36
CA GLN A 127 15.90 -1.96 -2.34
C GLN A 127 15.59 -2.44 -0.91
N HIS A 128 14.35 -2.89 -0.69
CA HIS A 128 13.93 -3.52 0.55
C HIS A 128 12.89 -4.61 0.28
N LEU A 129 13.10 -5.77 0.89
CA LEU A 129 12.14 -6.87 0.83
C LEU A 129 11.12 -6.72 1.97
N VAL A 130 9.88 -6.39 1.60
CA VAL A 130 8.75 -6.33 2.54
C VAL A 130 8.21 -7.74 2.73
N ARG A 131 8.18 -8.18 3.98
CA ARG A 131 7.65 -9.46 4.44
C ARG A 131 7.04 -9.30 5.82
N GLN A 132 6.47 -10.36 6.39
CA GLN A 132 5.94 -10.32 7.75
C GLN A 132 6.94 -9.69 8.74
N GLY A 133 6.49 -8.73 9.54
CA GLY A 133 7.31 -8.00 10.49
C GLY A 133 8.16 -6.86 9.90
N SER A 134 8.08 -6.63 8.58
CA SER A 134 8.79 -5.54 7.92
C SER A 134 7.87 -4.66 7.05
N GLY A 135 8.39 -3.51 6.62
CA GLY A 135 7.67 -2.61 5.75
C GLY A 135 8.52 -1.43 5.30
N VAL A 136 7.98 -0.66 4.37
CA VAL A 136 8.56 0.55 3.80
C VAL A 136 7.61 1.73 3.97
N SER A 137 8.15 2.94 3.90
CA SER A 137 7.36 4.17 3.97
C SER A 137 7.90 5.21 3.00
N PHE A 138 7.01 5.99 2.40
CA PHE A 138 7.27 6.91 1.32
C PHE A 138 6.72 8.30 1.63
N MET A 139 7.52 9.32 1.38
CA MET A 139 7.04 10.70 1.24
C MET A 139 6.34 10.83 -0.13
N PRO A 140 5.51 11.88 -0.34
CA PRO A 140 4.71 12.04 -1.56
C PRO A 140 5.50 11.91 -2.87
N GLU A 141 6.75 12.37 -2.89
CA GLU A 141 7.60 12.41 -4.09
C GLU A 141 8.59 11.24 -4.20
N ASP A 142 8.64 10.36 -3.20
CA ASP A 142 9.53 9.20 -3.25
C ASP A 142 9.12 8.27 -4.40
N LEU A 143 10.12 7.77 -5.11
CA LEU A 143 9.95 6.86 -6.23
C LEU A 143 10.29 5.44 -5.83
N HIS A 144 9.38 4.52 -6.14
CA HIS A 144 9.65 3.10 -6.01
C HIS A 144 8.99 2.28 -7.13
N SER A 145 9.45 1.05 -7.28
CA SER A 145 8.76 -0.02 -8.02
C SER A 145 8.48 -1.19 -7.10
N ILE A 146 7.44 -1.96 -7.42
CA ILE A 146 7.04 -3.16 -6.72
C ILE A 146 7.29 -4.37 -7.61
N HIS A 147 7.89 -5.43 -7.06
CA HIS A 147 8.09 -6.72 -7.71
C HIS A 147 7.52 -7.81 -6.80
N ILE A 148 6.59 -8.59 -7.32
CA ILE A 148 5.90 -9.67 -6.61
C ILE A 148 6.01 -10.94 -7.45
N ASP A 149 6.83 -11.90 -6.99
CA ASP A 149 7.10 -13.13 -7.73
C ASP A 149 6.15 -14.27 -7.33
N ALA A 150 5.67 -14.27 -6.08
CA ALA A 150 4.82 -15.32 -5.51
C ALA A 150 3.56 -14.73 -4.83
N PRO A 151 2.56 -15.56 -4.51
CA PRO A 151 1.37 -15.08 -3.81
C PRO A 151 1.69 -14.39 -2.49
N LEU A 152 1.00 -13.26 -2.23
CA LEU A 152 1.15 -12.49 -0.99
C LEU A 152 -0.17 -11.84 -0.56
N LEU A 153 -0.17 -11.44 0.71
CA LEU A 153 -1.08 -10.47 1.29
C LEU A 153 -0.24 -9.42 2.02
N ASN A 154 -0.46 -8.14 1.73
CA ASN A 154 0.17 -7.03 2.42
C ASN A 154 -0.81 -5.88 2.62
N PHE A 155 -0.46 -4.95 3.52
CA PHE A 155 -1.22 -3.71 3.71
C PHE A 155 -0.54 -2.56 2.99
N HIS A 156 -1.35 -1.79 2.28
CA HIS A 156 -0.99 -0.51 1.69
C HIS A 156 -1.83 0.58 2.37
N MET A 157 -1.19 1.52 3.02
CA MET A 157 -1.86 2.68 3.62
C MET A 157 -1.37 3.96 2.97
N TYR A 158 -2.33 4.83 2.66
CA TYR A 158 -2.09 6.11 2.01
C TYR A 158 -2.71 7.25 2.79
N GLY A 159 -2.10 8.44 2.70
CA GLY A 159 -2.65 9.65 3.27
C GLY A 159 -3.92 10.12 2.59
N LEU A 160 -4.15 9.72 1.34
CA LEU A 160 -5.34 10.00 0.54
C LEU A 160 -5.70 8.75 -0.27
N ALA A 161 -6.99 8.47 -0.43
CA ALA A 161 -7.50 7.30 -1.14
C ALA A 161 -7.03 7.24 -2.59
N LEU A 162 -6.76 6.04 -3.10
CA LEU A 162 -6.18 5.81 -4.43
C LEU A 162 -7.03 6.37 -5.57
N GLU A 163 -8.35 6.42 -5.42
CA GLU A 163 -9.28 7.02 -6.38
C GLU A 163 -9.16 8.55 -6.46
N GLN A 164 -8.58 9.19 -5.44
CA GLN A 164 -8.35 10.63 -5.39
C GLN A 164 -6.98 11.04 -5.95
N LEU A 165 -6.09 10.08 -6.22
CA LEU A 165 -4.72 10.32 -6.65
C LEU A 165 -4.62 10.47 -8.16
N GLN A 166 -5.05 11.63 -8.69
CA GLN A 166 -5.13 11.90 -10.12
C GLN A 166 -3.80 12.32 -10.78
N ARG A 167 -2.74 12.52 -10.00
CA ARG A 167 -1.45 13.03 -10.48
C ARG A 167 -0.27 12.13 -10.15
N ARG A 168 -0.51 10.85 -9.83
CA ARG A 168 0.58 9.88 -9.67
C ARG A 168 1.28 9.67 -10.99
N GLU A 169 2.59 9.75 -10.98
CA GLU A 169 3.40 9.55 -12.18
C GLU A 169 4.18 8.24 -12.11
N PHE A 170 4.38 7.64 -13.26
CA PHE A 170 5.29 6.51 -13.44
C PHE A 170 6.24 6.74 -14.61
N TYR A 171 7.43 6.16 -14.51
CA TYR A 171 8.44 6.27 -15.56
C TYR A 171 8.34 5.09 -16.54
N ARG A 172 8.30 5.42 -17.82
CA ARG A 172 8.38 4.45 -18.92
C ARG A 172 9.82 4.33 -19.42
N PRO A 173 10.51 3.20 -19.19
CA PRO A 173 11.89 3.03 -19.63
C PRO A 173 12.03 2.96 -21.15
N ASP A 174 11.04 2.39 -21.85
CA ASP A 174 11.00 2.22 -23.30
C ASP A 174 10.95 3.55 -24.08
N THR A 175 10.14 4.50 -23.61
CA THR A 175 9.99 5.83 -24.20
C THR A 175 10.79 6.91 -23.48
N ARG A 176 11.37 6.60 -22.31
CA ARG A 176 12.04 7.53 -21.39
C ARG A 176 11.14 8.70 -20.98
N ALA A 177 9.85 8.46 -20.84
CA ALA A 177 8.84 9.46 -20.52
C ALA A 177 8.18 9.21 -19.19
N TRP A 178 7.68 10.28 -18.56
CA TRP A 178 6.80 10.21 -17.40
C TRP A 178 5.36 10.27 -17.88
N GLU A 179 4.55 9.34 -17.36
CA GLU A 179 3.12 9.28 -17.63
C GLU A 179 2.34 9.31 -16.32
N VAL A 180 1.09 9.76 -16.38
CA VAL A 180 0.20 9.80 -15.22
C VAL A 180 -0.58 8.49 -15.16
N PHE A 181 -0.59 7.84 -13.99
CA PHE A 181 -1.51 6.73 -13.74
C PHE A 181 -2.95 7.23 -13.71
N PRO A 182 -3.88 6.52 -14.35
CA PRO A 182 -5.29 6.78 -14.10
C PRO A 182 -5.61 6.53 -12.62
N PRO A 183 -6.60 7.24 -12.03
CA PRO A 183 -7.09 6.93 -10.70
C PRO A 183 -7.50 5.45 -10.61
N HIS A 184 -7.20 4.83 -9.47
CA HIS A 184 -7.54 3.43 -9.26
C HIS A 184 -9.06 3.30 -9.09
N SER A 185 -9.73 2.49 -9.89
CA SER A 185 -11.19 2.36 -9.89
C SER A 185 -11.69 0.98 -9.48
N ASP A 186 -10.78 0.02 -9.30
CA ASP A 186 -11.12 -1.38 -9.03
C ASP A 186 -10.70 -1.79 -7.61
N ILE A 187 -11.40 -1.23 -6.64
CA ILE A 187 -11.21 -1.50 -5.23
C ILE A 187 -12.46 -2.18 -4.70
N ARG A 188 -12.28 -3.32 -4.07
CA ARG A 188 -13.35 -4.07 -3.42
C ARG A 188 -13.63 -3.48 -2.05
N GLU A 189 -14.88 -3.22 -1.74
CA GLU A 189 -15.27 -2.79 -0.40
C GLU A 189 -15.18 -3.95 0.58
N ALA A 190 -14.50 -3.76 1.71
CA ALA A 190 -14.37 -4.76 2.77
C ALA A 190 -14.62 -4.19 4.17
N ARG A 191 -15.10 -2.94 4.26
CA ARG A 191 -15.52 -2.35 5.54
C ARG A 191 -16.88 -2.92 5.94
N PRO A 192 -17.07 -3.33 7.20
CA PRO A 192 -18.36 -3.83 7.66
C PRO A 192 -19.51 -2.83 7.41
N GLY A 193 -20.64 -3.34 6.90
CA GLY A 193 -21.86 -2.52 6.68
C GLY A 193 -21.82 -1.53 5.52
N ARG A 194 -20.80 -1.59 4.64
CA ARG A 194 -20.67 -0.72 3.45
C ARG A 194 -20.61 -1.47 2.11
N ALA A 195 -21.06 -2.73 2.11
CA ALA A 195 -21.15 -3.55 0.89
C ALA A 195 -22.38 -3.18 0.05
#